data_34beef2ef09821b93af2bea8dce1ba89
#
_entry.id   34beef2ef09821b93af2bea8dce1ba89
#
_cell.length_a   1.000
_cell.length_b   1.000
_cell.length_c   1.000
_cell.angle_alpha   90.00
_cell.angle_beta   90.00
_cell.angle_gamma   90.00
#
_symmetry.space_group_name_H-M   'P 1'
#
loop_
_entity.id
_entity.type
_entity.pdbx_description
1 polymer ?
#
loop_
_entity_poly.entity_id
_entity_poly.type
_entity_poly.pdbx_seq_one_letter_code
_entity_poly.pdbx_strand_id
1 'polypeptide(L)'
;MKVLHVALGSPEIDKAFRAKGHEVRRIEWRGLKAERLIYLTSIVTKEAEEFKPDLVFMQIQTPGIVERQLIEKLRNMGAFVLNWTGDVRENIDWYLELGSFFNVTCFTNGTDIDTFKSKGLSTDYLQIGYDPEIYYLDKRERRGKGVVFLGNNYIDRFPESKRRAEVVNKYLDKGLKAWGSKWGNSTMRTTPDMERVIYNLNRYALNLDHFDRPLFYSDRVIRAQACGAIICQMSDVDISAEHPYVQYGYPNEYSDTPTPKEVAEYTRVNHSWEARIPRIIEIMEKHS
;
A
#
# COMPACT_ATOMS: atom_id res chain seq x y z
N MET A 1 13.56 -10.00 16.58
CA MET A 1 14.14 -8.63 16.65
C MET A 1 13.15 -7.66 17.26
N LYS A 2 13.64 -6.51 17.70
CA LYS A 2 12.85 -5.38 18.21
C LYS A 2 12.60 -4.36 17.11
N VAL A 3 11.34 -4.03 16.87
CA VAL A 3 10.93 -3.09 15.81
C VAL A 3 10.25 -1.87 16.43
N LEU A 4 10.79 -0.70 16.18
CA LEU A 4 10.14 0.57 16.48
C LEU A 4 9.45 1.08 15.21
N HIS A 5 8.11 1.07 15.22
CA HIS A 5 7.31 1.54 14.08
C HIS A 5 6.86 2.99 14.27
N VAL A 6 7.43 3.89 13.49
CA VAL A 6 7.00 5.31 13.41
C VAL A 6 5.93 5.44 12.32
N ALA A 7 4.68 5.32 12.74
CA ALA A 7 3.54 4.93 11.91
C ALA A 7 2.71 6.09 11.39
N LEU A 8 2.18 5.90 10.18
CA LEU A 8 1.14 6.74 9.55
C LEU A 8 -0.18 5.96 9.42
N GLY A 9 -0.77 5.51 10.51
CA GLY A 9 -1.85 4.54 10.46
C GLY A 9 -1.30 3.10 10.30
N SER A 10 -2.08 2.20 9.73
CA SER A 10 -1.65 0.84 9.39
C SER A 10 -1.24 -0.04 10.57
N PRO A 11 -2.12 -0.23 11.58
CA PRO A 11 -1.83 -1.12 12.72
C PRO A 11 -1.63 -2.58 12.31
N GLU A 12 -2.06 -2.96 11.12
CA GLU A 12 -1.88 -4.28 10.51
C GLU A 12 -0.41 -4.64 10.29
N ILE A 13 0.46 -3.64 10.10
CA ILE A 13 1.92 -3.86 10.00
C ILE A 13 2.47 -4.35 11.35
N ASP A 14 2.04 -3.74 12.45
CA ASP A 14 2.46 -4.17 13.79
C ASP A 14 2.00 -5.58 14.12
N LYS A 15 0.75 -5.92 13.74
CA LYS A 15 0.21 -7.27 13.88
C LYS A 15 1.06 -8.27 13.11
N ALA A 16 1.41 -7.95 11.88
CA ALA A 16 2.21 -8.81 11.01
C ALA A 16 3.62 -9.06 11.58
N PHE A 17 4.30 -8.03 12.07
CA PHE A 17 5.59 -8.20 12.76
C PHE A 17 5.45 -9.08 14.00
N ARG A 18 4.43 -8.86 14.84
CA ARG A 18 4.19 -9.69 16.03
C ARG A 18 3.86 -11.14 15.67
N ALA A 19 3.06 -11.38 14.63
CA ALA A 19 2.75 -12.71 14.13
C ALA A 19 4.00 -13.48 13.67
N LYS A 20 5.04 -12.78 13.23
CA LYS A 20 6.35 -13.32 12.87
C LYS A 20 7.34 -13.39 14.05
N GLY A 21 6.87 -13.18 15.29
CA GLY A 21 7.69 -13.32 16.51
C GLY A 21 8.58 -12.12 16.82
N HIS A 22 8.31 -10.94 16.26
CA HIS A 22 9.04 -9.71 16.56
C HIS A 22 8.36 -8.94 17.70
N GLU A 23 9.16 -8.30 18.55
CA GLU A 23 8.68 -7.35 19.55
C GLU A 23 8.49 -5.98 18.88
N VAL A 24 7.30 -5.37 19.03
CA VAL A 24 6.96 -4.13 18.33
C VAL A 24 6.50 -3.08 19.31
N ARG A 25 7.13 -1.90 19.24
CA ARG A 25 6.63 -0.65 19.80
C ARG A 25 6.21 0.27 18.69
N ARG A 26 5.14 1.05 18.93
CA ARG A 26 4.53 1.92 17.92
C ARG A 26 4.45 3.35 18.40
N ILE A 27 4.83 4.27 17.53
CA ILE A 27 4.59 5.71 17.68
C ILE A 27 3.74 6.15 16.49
N GLU A 28 2.49 6.53 16.73
CA GLU A 28 1.60 7.04 15.69
C GLU A 28 1.79 8.55 15.57
N TRP A 29 2.21 9.03 14.40
CA TRP A 29 2.33 10.46 14.15
C TRP A 29 1.13 11.02 13.34
N ARG A 30 0.34 10.18 12.70
CA ARG A 30 -0.85 10.59 11.98
C ARG A 30 -1.87 11.20 12.94
N GLY A 31 -2.37 12.39 12.58
CA GLY A 31 -3.36 13.11 13.40
C GLY A 31 -2.78 13.81 14.62
N LEU A 32 -1.46 13.79 14.83
CA LEU A 32 -0.83 14.68 15.79
C LEU A 32 -1.02 16.13 15.32
N LYS A 33 -1.44 16.99 16.24
CA LYS A 33 -1.45 18.44 16.00
C LYS A 33 -0.02 18.95 15.83
N ALA A 34 0.16 20.06 15.09
CA ALA A 34 1.46 20.66 14.82
C ALA A 34 2.31 20.85 16.09
N GLU A 35 1.68 21.25 17.20
CA GLU A 35 2.33 21.43 18.50
C GLU A 35 2.94 20.13 19.05
N ARG A 36 2.33 18.97 18.75
CA ARG A 36 2.87 17.65 19.16
C ARG A 36 3.92 17.09 18.19
N LEU A 37 3.85 17.47 16.91
CA LEU A 37 4.86 17.11 15.94
C LEU A 37 6.25 17.68 16.30
N ILE A 38 6.30 18.87 16.93
CA ILE A 38 7.53 19.48 17.46
C ILE A 38 8.23 18.51 18.45
N TYR A 39 7.47 17.72 19.18
CA TYR A 39 8.00 16.76 20.16
C TYR A 39 8.25 15.35 19.58
N LEU A 40 7.89 15.11 18.32
CA LEU A 40 8.02 13.77 17.74
C LEU A 40 9.46 13.25 17.81
N THR A 41 10.43 14.09 17.47
CA THR A 41 11.87 13.76 17.57
C THR A 41 12.23 13.32 18.98
N SER A 42 11.78 14.05 20.00
CA SER A 42 12.03 13.71 21.41
C SER A 42 11.38 12.40 21.82
N ILE A 43 10.11 12.19 21.40
CA ILE A 43 9.35 10.96 21.70
C ILE A 43 10.03 9.74 21.06
N VAL A 44 10.37 9.82 19.76
CA VAL A 44 11.01 8.72 19.04
C VAL A 44 12.39 8.42 19.62
N THR A 45 13.16 9.47 19.95
CA THR A 45 14.48 9.31 20.57
C THR A 45 14.39 8.59 21.92
N LYS A 46 13.54 9.07 22.83
CA LYS A 46 13.35 8.46 24.15
C LYS A 46 12.93 7.00 24.03
N GLU A 47 11.97 6.72 23.15
CA GLU A 47 11.49 5.35 22.95
C GLU A 47 12.60 4.44 22.40
N ALA A 48 13.41 4.95 21.48
CA ALA A 48 14.54 4.20 20.94
C ALA A 48 15.64 3.93 21.98
N GLU A 49 15.95 4.90 22.85
CA GLU A 49 16.91 4.75 23.96
C GLU A 49 16.48 3.65 24.95
N GLU A 50 15.19 3.60 25.29
CA GLU A 50 14.64 2.61 26.23
C GLU A 50 14.46 1.23 25.59
N PHE A 51 13.98 1.20 24.35
CA PHE A 51 13.61 -0.05 23.67
C PHE A 51 14.80 -0.72 22.98
N LYS A 52 15.76 0.07 22.48
CA LYS A 52 16.93 -0.40 21.71
C LYS A 52 16.49 -1.24 20.50
N PRO A 53 15.81 -0.64 19.54
CA PRO A 53 15.30 -1.37 18.38
C PRO A 53 16.42 -1.83 17.46
N ASP A 54 16.28 -3.02 16.87
CA ASP A 54 17.11 -3.49 15.76
C ASP A 54 16.70 -2.79 14.45
N LEU A 55 15.39 -2.57 14.28
CA LEU A 55 14.79 -1.90 13.12
C LEU A 55 13.91 -0.73 13.58
N VAL A 56 14.14 0.44 12.99
CA VAL A 56 13.16 1.54 13.01
C VAL A 56 12.49 1.60 11.64
N PHE A 57 11.24 1.12 11.59
CA PHE A 57 10.41 1.17 10.40
C PHE A 57 9.58 2.44 10.39
N MET A 58 9.85 3.33 9.44
CA MET A 58 9.19 4.62 9.34
C MET A 58 8.22 4.68 8.16
N GLN A 59 7.08 5.31 8.36
CA GLN A 59 6.12 5.66 7.30
C GLN A 59 6.04 7.18 7.16
N ILE A 60 7.15 7.81 6.77
CA ILE A 60 7.18 9.26 6.59
C ILE A 60 6.85 9.56 5.13
N GLN A 61 5.70 10.20 4.91
CA GLN A 61 5.15 10.49 3.58
C GLN A 61 4.87 11.99 3.37
N THR A 62 5.32 12.82 4.29
CA THR A 62 5.10 14.27 4.27
C THR A 62 6.39 14.96 4.72
N PRO A 63 6.82 16.04 4.05
CA PRO A 63 8.00 16.79 4.48
C PRO A 63 7.79 17.43 5.85
N GLY A 64 8.89 17.65 6.58
CA GLY A 64 8.88 18.32 7.89
C GLY A 64 8.39 17.49 9.09
N ILE A 65 8.14 16.18 8.90
CA ILE A 65 7.72 15.29 10.01
C ILE A 65 8.92 14.80 10.81
N VAL A 66 10.02 14.49 10.14
CA VAL A 66 11.30 14.09 10.75
C VAL A 66 12.43 14.94 10.20
N GLU A 67 13.43 15.14 11.04
CA GLU A 67 14.65 15.87 10.69
C GLU A 67 15.80 14.88 10.54
N ARG A 68 16.80 15.29 9.77
CA ARG A 68 18.06 14.56 9.56
C ARG A 68 18.68 14.09 10.89
N GLN A 69 18.74 14.96 11.88
CA GLN A 69 19.37 14.69 13.17
C GLN A 69 18.75 13.51 13.90
N LEU A 70 17.42 13.33 13.79
CA LEU A 70 16.75 12.17 14.35
C LEU A 70 17.23 10.88 13.68
N ILE A 71 17.27 10.85 12.36
CA ILE A 71 17.66 9.65 11.59
C ILE A 71 19.09 9.26 11.92
N GLU A 72 20.02 10.25 11.90
CA GLU A 72 21.42 10.05 12.26
C GLU A 72 21.56 9.53 13.70
N LYS A 73 20.81 10.10 14.65
CA LYS A 73 20.84 9.66 16.04
C LYS A 73 20.41 8.20 16.20
N LEU A 74 19.32 7.78 15.53
CA LEU A 74 18.83 6.41 15.57
C LEU A 74 19.87 5.42 14.99
N ARG A 75 20.50 5.77 13.86
CA ARG A 75 21.59 4.97 13.27
C ARG A 75 22.79 4.87 14.20
N ASN A 76 23.18 5.98 14.85
CA ASN A 76 24.29 6.00 15.82
C ASN A 76 24.00 5.16 17.07
N MET A 77 22.72 4.89 17.38
CA MET A 77 22.32 3.93 18.42
C MET A 77 22.42 2.48 17.95
N GLY A 78 22.78 2.23 16.69
CA GLY A 78 22.88 0.88 16.09
C GLY A 78 21.59 0.37 15.45
N ALA A 79 20.54 1.16 15.39
CA ALA A 79 19.30 0.75 14.73
C ALA A 79 19.42 0.86 13.20
N PHE A 80 18.88 -0.13 12.47
CA PHE A 80 18.65 0.01 11.04
C PHE A 80 17.40 0.88 10.81
N VAL A 81 17.55 1.97 10.06
CA VAL A 81 16.46 2.93 9.84
C VAL A 81 15.97 2.85 8.39
N LEU A 82 14.78 2.29 8.22
CA LEU A 82 14.10 2.15 6.93
C LEU A 82 12.93 3.12 6.86
N ASN A 83 12.84 3.90 5.78
CA ASN A 83 11.61 4.64 5.46
C ASN A 83 10.86 3.93 4.33
N TRP A 84 9.56 3.73 4.51
CA TRP A 84 8.68 3.17 3.48
C TRP A 84 7.57 4.14 3.12
N THR A 85 7.38 4.35 1.83
CA THR A 85 6.27 5.12 1.28
C THR A 85 5.35 4.22 0.47
N GLY A 86 4.16 3.95 1.02
CA GLY A 86 3.13 3.15 0.36
C GLY A 86 2.33 3.92 -0.69
N ASP A 87 2.67 5.19 -0.93
CA ASP A 87 1.92 6.08 -1.79
C ASP A 87 2.83 6.75 -2.83
N VAL A 88 2.34 6.92 -4.04
CA VAL A 88 3.05 7.62 -5.11
C VAL A 88 2.86 9.13 -4.96
N ARG A 89 3.92 9.89 -5.18
CA ARG A 89 3.93 11.35 -5.15
C ARG A 89 4.40 11.90 -6.49
N GLU A 90 3.87 13.05 -6.88
CA GLU A 90 4.34 13.77 -8.08
C GLU A 90 5.72 14.36 -7.86
N ASN A 91 5.98 14.86 -6.64
CA ASN A 91 7.27 15.41 -6.24
C ASN A 91 7.85 14.61 -5.07
N ILE A 92 9.09 14.16 -5.23
CA ILE A 92 9.86 13.39 -4.25
C ILE A 92 11.14 14.09 -3.78
N ASP A 93 11.31 15.38 -4.06
CA ASP A 93 12.55 16.11 -3.76
C ASP A 93 12.93 16.01 -2.28
N TRP A 94 11.97 16.14 -1.37
CA TRP A 94 12.23 16.01 0.06
C TRP A 94 12.65 14.58 0.49
N TYR A 95 12.22 13.54 -0.25
CA TYR A 95 12.74 12.19 -0.04
C TYR A 95 14.20 12.12 -0.46
N LEU A 96 14.59 12.79 -1.55
CA LEU A 96 15.96 12.85 -2.01
C LEU A 96 16.86 13.57 -1.00
N GLU A 97 16.37 14.65 -0.39
CA GLU A 97 17.11 15.40 0.65
C GLU A 97 17.41 14.55 1.88
N LEU A 98 16.46 13.71 2.30
CA LEU A 98 16.62 12.84 3.47
C LEU A 98 17.17 11.44 3.13
N GLY A 99 17.17 11.07 1.85
CA GLY A 99 17.47 9.71 1.40
C GLY A 99 18.81 9.17 1.84
N SER A 100 19.85 10.01 1.91
CA SER A 100 21.20 9.62 2.33
C SER A 100 21.33 9.35 3.83
N PHE A 101 20.36 9.77 4.63
CA PHE A 101 20.39 9.58 6.08
C PHE A 101 19.72 8.27 6.50
N PHE A 102 18.73 7.79 5.77
CA PHE A 102 18.17 6.44 5.96
C PHE A 102 19.17 5.37 5.53
N ASN A 103 19.09 4.17 6.12
CA ASN A 103 19.79 3.02 5.58
C ASN A 103 19.21 2.65 4.20
N VAL A 104 17.88 2.74 4.06
CA VAL A 104 17.18 2.52 2.81
C VAL A 104 15.84 3.26 2.80
N THR A 105 15.43 3.76 1.64
CA THR A 105 14.05 4.23 1.39
C THR A 105 13.37 3.28 0.40
N CYS A 106 12.24 2.71 0.81
CA CYS A 106 11.48 1.77 0.01
C CYS A 106 10.28 2.45 -0.64
N PHE A 107 10.08 2.17 -1.93
CA PHE A 107 8.99 2.66 -2.74
C PHE A 107 8.14 1.52 -3.31
N THR A 108 6.92 1.88 -3.72
CA THR A 108 5.97 0.96 -4.36
C THR A 108 6.00 1.04 -5.88
N ASN A 109 6.96 1.76 -6.48
CA ASN A 109 7.04 1.95 -7.93
C ASN A 109 8.48 2.09 -8.44
N GLY A 110 8.67 1.70 -9.69
CA GLY A 110 9.99 1.70 -10.34
C GLY A 110 10.54 3.10 -10.60
N THR A 111 9.71 4.07 -10.96
CA THR A 111 10.16 5.43 -11.28
C THR A 111 10.88 6.10 -10.12
N ASP A 112 10.33 6.00 -8.90
CA ASP A 112 10.95 6.61 -7.72
C ASP A 112 12.23 5.86 -7.32
N ILE A 113 12.24 4.52 -7.47
CA ILE A 113 13.42 3.68 -7.28
C ILE A 113 14.55 4.09 -8.23
N ASP A 114 14.26 4.25 -9.52
CA ASP A 114 15.26 4.62 -10.52
C ASP A 114 15.78 6.05 -10.28
N THR A 115 14.90 6.96 -9.85
CA THR A 115 15.28 8.31 -9.46
C THR A 115 16.27 8.30 -8.29
N PHE A 116 16.01 7.51 -7.24
CA PHE A 116 16.90 7.35 -6.10
C PHE A 116 18.25 6.74 -6.51
N LYS A 117 18.24 5.67 -7.27
CA LYS A 117 19.46 5.02 -7.80
C LYS A 117 20.31 5.98 -8.62
N SER A 118 19.69 6.80 -9.46
CA SER A 118 20.40 7.80 -10.27
C SER A 118 21.15 8.85 -9.44
N LYS A 119 20.73 9.05 -8.19
CA LYS A 119 21.37 9.93 -7.21
C LYS A 119 22.34 9.20 -6.26
N GLY A 120 22.58 7.91 -6.48
CA GLY A 120 23.42 7.09 -5.60
C GLY A 120 22.83 6.82 -4.21
N LEU A 121 21.49 6.93 -4.06
CA LEU A 121 20.81 6.72 -2.80
C LEU A 121 20.34 5.27 -2.65
N SER A 122 20.40 4.74 -1.42
CA SER A 122 19.92 3.40 -1.09
C SER A 122 18.41 3.32 -1.20
N THR A 123 17.93 2.40 -2.02
CA THR A 123 16.50 2.19 -2.25
C THR A 123 16.17 0.74 -2.59
N ASP A 124 14.94 0.33 -2.31
CA ASP A 124 14.42 -0.97 -2.69
C ASP A 124 12.91 -0.90 -2.97
N TYR A 125 12.39 -1.97 -3.59
CA TYR A 125 10.97 -2.16 -3.83
C TYR A 125 10.31 -2.86 -2.64
N LEU A 126 9.28 -2.23 -2.10
CA LEU A 126 8.41 -2.82 -1.09
C LEU A 126 6.97 -2.39 -1.35
N GLN A 127 6.17 -3.32 -1.85
CA GLN A 127 4.77 -3.04 -2.15
C GLN A 127 3.91 -3.15 -0.89
N ILE A 128 2.75 -2.46 -0.92
CA ILE A 128 1.76 -2.50 0.14
C ILE A 128 1.28 -3.93 0.41
N GLY A 129 0.98 -4.23 1.67
CA GLY A 129 0.27 -5.43 2.09
C GLY A 129 -1.16 -5.10 2.52
N TYR A 130 -1.93 -6.13 2.85
CA TYR A 130 -3.28 -5.99 3.40
C TYR A 130 -3.43 -6.79 4.70
N ASP A 131 -4.47 -6.46 5.49
CA ASP A 131 -4.83 -7.22 6.70
C ASP A 131 -5.82 -8.35 6.36
N PRO A 132 -5.42 -9.65 6.52
CA PRO A 132 -6.31 -10.78 6.26
C PRO A 132 -7.50 -10.90 7.23
N GLU A 133 -7.47 -10.19 8.35
CA GLU A 133 -8.62 -10.13 9.27
C GLU A 133 -9.71 -9.17 8.75
N ILE A 134 -9.33 -8.21 7.89
CA ILE A 134 -10.24 -7.23 7.30
C ILE A 134 -10.73 -7.69 5.93
N TYR A 135 -9.80 -8.10 5.05
CA TYR A 135 -10.12 -8.53 3.69
C TYR A 135 -9.89 -10.03 3.54
N TYR A 136 -10.95 -10.77 3.33
CA TYR A 136 -10.94 -12.23 3.18
C TYR A 136 -12.11 -12.70 2.35
N LEU A 137 -12.01 -13.91 1.80
CA LEU A 137 -13.09 -14.57 1.09
C LEU A 137 -14.17 -15.06 2.09
N ASP A 138 -15.35 -14.46 2.05
CA ASP A 138 -16.49 -14.93 2.82
C ASP A 138 -17.24 -16.05 2.06
N LYS A 139 -17.19 -17.26 2.60
CA LYS A 139 -17.80 -18.45 1.98
C LYS A 139 -19.34 -18.42 1.98
N ARG A 140 -19.95 -17.52 2.76
CA ARG A 140 -21.41 -17.39 2.88
C ARG A 140 -21.99 -16.53 1.77
N GLU A 141 -21.19 -15.70 1.15
CA GLU A 141 -21.65 -14.76 0.13
C GLU A 141 -21.85 -15.47 -1.23
N ARG A 142 -23.00 -15.19 -1.86
CA ARG A 142 -23.25 -15.60 -3.24
C ARG A 142 -22.64 -14.58 -4.19
N ARG A 143 -21.58 -14.96 -4.85
CA ARG A 143 -20.90 -14.12 -5.82
C ARG A 143 -21.69 -13.99 -7.11
N GLY A 144 -22.04 -12.75 -7.48
CA GLY A 144 -22.61 -12.42 -8.80
C GLY A 144 -21.52 -12.30 -9.88
N LYS A 145 -21.97 -12.18 -11.13
CA LYS A 145 -21.11 -11.98 -12.32
C LYS A 145 -20.68 -10.51 -12.53
N GLY A 146 -20.93 -9.63 -11.55
CA GLY A 146 -20.73 -8.19 -11.66
C GLY A 146 -19.28 -7.78 -11.70
N VAL A 147 -19.07 -6.56 -12.23
CA VAL A 147 -17.82 -5.82 -12.19
C VAL A 147 -17.99 -4.63 -11.27
N VAL A 148 -17.05 -4.42 -10.35
CA VAL A 148 -17.08 -3.26 -9.45
C VAL A 148 -15.81 -2.42 -9.56
N PHE A 149 -15.97 -1.15 -9.26
CA PHE A 149 -14.86 -0.23 -9.09
C PHE A 149 -15.02 0.50 -7.75
N LEU A 150 -14.02 0.42 -6.89
CA LEU A 150 -13.96 1.14 -5.62
C LEU A 150 -12.87 2.19 -5.68
N GLY A 151 -13.24 3.44 -5.53
CA GLY A 151 -12.29 4.56 -5.52
C GLY A 151 -12.98 5.87 -5.83
N ASN A 152 -12.37 6.97 -5.41
CA ASN A 152 -12.93 8.30 -5.61
C ASN A 152 -12.64 8.83 -7.02
N ASN A 153 -13.55 9.64 -7.56
CA ASN A 153 -13.27 10.46 -8.71
C ASN A 153 -12.61 11.77 -8.26
N TYR A 154 -11.33 11.90 -8.56
CA TYR A 154 -10.55 13.11 -8.22
C TYR A 154 -10.58 14.17 -9.32
N ILE A 155 -11.38 13.96 -10.37
CA ILE A 155 -11.55 14.85 -11.52
C ILE A 155 -10.22 14.99 -12.28
N ASP A 156 -9.44 16.04 -12.03
CA ASP A 156 -8.18 16.40 -12.71
C ASP A 156 -6.98 16.51 -11.75
N ARG A 157 -7.14 16.02 -10.50
CA ARG A 157 -6.14 16.22 -9.45
C ARG A 157 -4.82 15.48 -9.68
N PHE A 158 -4.85 14.32 -10.33
CA PHE A 158 -3.68 13.47 -10.57
C PHE A 158 -3.50 13.21 -12.07
N PRO A 159 -2.32 12.82 -12.55
CA PRO A 159 -2.03 12.64 -13.97
C PRO A 159 -3.07 11.81 -14.71
N GLU A 160 -3.46 10.64 -14.18
CA GLU A 160 -4.41 9.74 -14.84
C GLU A 160 -5.88 9.95 -14.41
N SER A 161 -6.19 11.00 -13.62
CA SER A 161 -7.55 11.19 -13.09
C SER A 161 -8.60 11.32 -14.18
N LYS A 162 -8.31 12.05 -15.26
CA LYS A 162 -9.23 12.25 -16.39
C LYS A 162 -9.48 10.95 -17.14
N ARG A 163 -8.43 10.25 -17.55
CA ARG A 163 -8.51 8.93 -18.20
C ARG A 163 -9.30 7.94 -17.33
N ARG A 164 -9.03 7.94 -16.03
CA ARG A 164 -9.75 7.10 -15.09
C ARG A 164 -11.25 7.39 -15.06
N ALA A 165 -11.63 8.67 -15.04
CA ALA A 165 -13.03 9.07 -15.09
C ALA A 165 -13.71 8.67 -16.42
N GLU A 166 -13.04 8.86 -17.53
CA GLU A 166 -13.54 8.47 -18.87
C GLU A 166 -13.77 6.96 -18.96
N VAL A 167 -12.80 6.15 -18.51
CA VAL A 167 -12.90 4.68 -18.50
C VAL A 167 -14.04 4.22 -17.60
N VAL A 168 -14.12 4.70 -16.36
CA VAL A 168 -15.19 4.29 -15.44
C VAL A 168 -16.55 4.67 -16.01
N ASN A 169 -16.75 5.89 -16.48
CA ASN A 169 -18.01 6.36 -17.08
C ASN A 169 -18.41 5.52 -18.28
N LYS A 170 -17.48 5.20 -19.18
CA LYS A 170 -17.74 4.32 -20.34
C LYS A 170 -18.34 2.97 -19.96
N TYR A 171 -17.98 2.43 -18.79
CA TYR A 171 -18.43 1.10 -18.37
C TYR A 171 -19.61 1.14 -17.40
N LEU A 172 -20.00 2.30 -16.86
CA LEU A 172 -21.23 2.42 -16.07
C LEU A 172 -22.46 1.97 -16.88
N ASP A 173 -22.55 2.39 -18.15
CA ASP A 173 -23.64 1.97 -19.06
C ASP A 173 -23.59 0.48 -19.43
N LYS A 174 -22.45 -0.18 -19.17
CA LYS A 174 -22.25 -1.63 -19.37
C LYS A 174 -22.43 -2.46 -18.09
N GLY A 175 -22.95 -1.83 -17.02
CA GLY A 175 -23.24 -2.52 -15.77
C GLY A 175 -22.13 -2.51 -14.73
N LEU A 176 -21.04 -1.75 -14.94
CA LEU A 176 -20.05 -1.47 -13.90
C LEU A 176 -20.73 -0.75 -12.72
N LYS A 177 -20.47 -1.20 -11.51
CA LYS A 177 -20.89 -0.53 -10.28
C LYS A 177 -19.72 0.22 -9.68
N ALA A 178 -19.74 1.57 -9.70
CA ALA A 178 -18.70 2.40 -9.10
C ALA A 178 -19.10 2.87 -7.69
N TRP A 179 -18.16 2.76 -6.74
CA TRP A 179 -18.31 3.18 -5.35
C TRP A 179 -17.19 4.15 -4.99
N GLY A 180 -17.55 5.20 -4.28
CA GLY A 180 -16.65 6.27 -3.89
C GLY A 180 -17.27 7.64 -4.14
N SER A 181 -16.56 8.71 -3.83
CA SER A 181 -17.08 10.06 -4.03
C SER A 181 -17.05 10.50 -5.50
N LYS A 182 -18.03 11.30 -5.91
CA LYS A 182 -18.10 11.98 -7.20
C LYS A 182 -18.27 11.05 -8.43
N TRP A 183 -18.90 9.89 -8.26
CA TRP A 183 -19.35 9.03 -9.35
C TRP A 183 -20.88 9.18 -9.48
N GLY A 184 -21.34 10.08 -10.34
CA GLY A 184 -22.78 10.28 -10.60
C GLY A 184 -23.60 10.37 -9.31
N ASN A 185 -24.44 9.36 -9.07
CA ASN A 185 -25.30 9.27 -7.88
C ASN A 185 -24.60 8.71 -6.63
N SER A 186 -23.35 8.27 -6.72
CA SER A 186 -22.61 7.72 -5.58
C SER A 186 -21.80 8.81 -4.88
N THR A 187 -22.22 9.19 -3.67
CA THR A 187 -21.49 10.08 -2.78
C THR A 187 -20.91 9.35 -1.58
N MET A 188 -21.10 8.03 -1.51
CA MET A 188 -20.82 7.24 -0.32
C MET A 188 -19.36 6.83 -0.26
N ARG A 189 -18.66 7.23 0.81
CA ARG A 189 -17.37 6.66 1.17
C ARG A 189 -17.60 5.23 1.65
N THR A 190 -16.80 4.30 1.15
CA THR A 190 -16.81 2.92 1.63
C THR A 190 -15.97 2.80 2.91
N THR A 191 -16.44 1.98 3.84
CA THR A 191 -15.64 1.48 4.95
C THR A 191 -14.95 0.18 4.53
N PRO A 192 -13.87 -0.26 5.22
CA PRO A 192 -13.23 -1.54 4.91
C PRO A 192 -14.20 -2.74 4.91
N ASP A 193 -15.16 -2.78 5.84
CA ASP A 193 -16.19 -3.83 5.86
C ASP A 193 -17.10 -3.78 4.64
N MET A 194 -17.51 -2.59 4.21
CA MET A 194 -18.30 -2.43 2.99
C MET A 194 -17.50 -2.85 1.75
N GLU A 195 -16.22 -2.45 1.66
CA GLU A 195 -15.33 -2.86 0.56
C GLU A 195 -15.24 -4.38 0.48
N ARG A 196 -15.02 -5.04 1.62
CA ARG A 196 -14.96 -6.50 1.71
C ARG A 196 -16.24 -7.13 1.18
N VAL A 197 -17.41 -6.68 1.64
CA VAL A 197 -18.71 -7.19 1.19
C VAL A 197 -18.88 -6.98 -0.31
N ILE A 198 -18.60 -5.77 -0.82
CA ILE A 198 -18.73 -5.47 -2.25
C ILE A 198 -17.83 -6.37 -3.08
N TYR A 199 -16.56 -6.58 -2.69
CA TYR A 199 -15.66 -7.46 -3.41
C TYR A 199 -16.10 -8.93 -3.35
N ASN A 200 -16.60 -9.40 -2.22
CA ASN A 200 -17.11 -10.77 -2.10
C ASN A 200 -18.35 -11.02 -2.96
N LEU A 201 -19.20 -10.02 -3.15
CA LEU A 201 -20.42 -10.15 -3.97
C LEU A 201 -20.16 -10.09 -5.48
N ASN A 202 -18.97 -9.68 -5.92
CA ASN A 202 -18.69 -9.45 -7.34
C ASN A 202 -17.51 -10.29 -7.83
N ARG A 203 -17.61 -10.77 -9.06
CA ARG A 203 -16.58 -11.64 -9.68
C ARG A 203 -15.33 -10.83 -10.06
N TYR A 204 -15.52 -9.61 -10.52
CA TYR A 204 -14.47 -8.78 -11.08
C TYR A 204 -14.37 -7.46 -10.35
N ALA A 205 -13.14 -6.99 -10.17
CA ALA A 205 -12.86 -5.65 -9.69
C ALA A 205 -11.99 -4.91 -10.71
N LEU A 206 -12.45 -3.75 -11.16
CA LEU A 206 -11.71 -2.93 -12.11
C LEU A 206 -10.60 -2.21 -11.38
N ASN A 207 -9.37 -2.27 -11.91
CA ASN A 207 -8.26 -1.46 -11.47
C ASN A 207 -7.82 -0.48 -12.54
N LEU A 208 -7.68 0.76 -12.11
CA LEU A 208 -7.12 1.86 -12.88
C LEU A 208 -6.56 2.86 -11.89
N ASP A 209 -5.25 3.03 -11.91
CA ASP A 209 -4.54 3.85 -10.93
C ASP A 209 -4.51 5.34 -11.34
N HIS A 210 -4.05 6.19 -10.45
CA HIS A 210 -3.89 7.63 -10.71
C HIS A 210 -2.52 7.96 -11.29
N PHE A 211 -1.61 6.99 -11.28
CA PHE A 211 -0.26 7.09 -11.79
C PHE A 211 0.07 5.82 -12.57
N ASP A 212 0.43 5.96 -13.82
CA ASP A 212 0.97 4.87 -14.63
C ASP A 212 2.50 4.82 -14.42
N ARG A 213 2.93 4.06 -13.43
CA ARG A 213 4.35 3.85 -13.10
C ARG A 213 4.70 2.37 -13.06
N PRO A 214 5.86 1.96 -13.56
CA PRO A 214 6.30 0.58 -13.48
C PRO A 214 6.23 0.03 -12.05
N LEU A 215 5.81 -1.23 -11.90
CA LEU A 215 5.65 -1.95 -10.63
C LEU A 215 4.54 -1.42 -9.70
N PHE A 216 3.90 -0.31 -10.02
CA PHE A 216 2.87 0.29 -9.17
C PHE A 216 1.50 -0.34 -9.40
N TYR A 217 0.85 -0.69 -8.31
CA TYR A 217 -0.58 -0.95 -8.24
C TYR A 217 -1.14 -0.49 -6.88
N SER A 218 -2.39 -0.05 -6.87
CA SER A 218 -3.04 0.39 -5.64
C SER A 218 -3.43 -0.79 -4.75
N ASP A 219 -3.64 -0.51 -3.47
CA ASP A 219 -4.17 -1.44 -2.47
C ASP A 219 -5.49 -2.12 -2.88
N ARG A 220 -6.24 -1.51 -3.80
CA ARG A 220 -7.47 -2.07 -4.39
C ARG A 220 -7.23 -3.45 -5.00
N VAL A 221 -6.10 -3.65 -5.68
CA VAL A 221 -5.74 -4.92 -6.32
C VAL A 221 -5.72 -6.04 -5.30
N ILE A 222 -4.91 -5.88 -4.27
CA ILE A 222 -4.73 -6.93 -3.25
C ILE A 222 -5.97 -7.12 -2.36
N ARG A 223 -6.70 -6.06 -2.05
CA ARG A 223 -7.95 -6.14 -1.28
C ARG A 223 -9.05 -6.90 -2.02
N ALA A 224 -9.22 -6.62 -3.32
CA ALA A 224 -10.20 -7.30 -4.14
C ALA A 224 -9.83 -8.78 -4.33
N GLN A 225 -8.56 -9.08 -4.62
CA GLN A 225 -8.09 -10.46 -4.75
C GLN A 225 -8.15 -11.23 -3.42
N ALA A 226 -7.88 -10.59 -2.29
CA ALA A 226 -8.06 -11.20 -0.97
C ALA A 226 -9.50 -11.65 -0.72
N CYS A 227 -10.46 -10.94 -1.31
CA CYS A 227 -11.88 -11.32 -1.32
C CYS A 227 -12.23 -12.29 -2.47
N GLY A 228 -11.26 -12.75 -3.27
CA GLY A 228 -11.46 -13.71 -4.36
C GLY A 228 -11.95 -13.11 -5.68
N ALA A 229 -11.88 -11.79 -5.88
CA ALA A 229 -12.23 -11.16 -7.15
C ALA A 229 -11.06 -11.20 -8.13
N ILE A 230 -11.34 -11.36 -9.42
CA ILE A 230 -10.36 -11.18 -10.50
C ILE A 230 -10.20 -9.68 -10.77
N ILE A 231 -8.97 -9.25 -10.94
CA ILE A 231 -8.69 -7.87 -11.31
C ILE A 231 -8.79 -7.68 -12.82
N CYS A 232 -9.58 -6.68 -13.23
CA CYS A 232 -9.59 -6.17 -14.60
C CYS A 232 -8.68 -4.95 -14.67
N GLN A 233 -7.45 -5.15 -15.09
CA GLN A 233 -6.44 -4.08 -15.22
C GLN A 233 -6.72 -3.25 -16.47
N MET A 234 -6.89 -1.94 -16.28
CA MET A 234 -7.24 -1.00 -17.35
C MET A 234 -6.12 -0.01 -17.67
N SER A 235 -5.00 -0.07 -16.96
CA SER A 235 -3.77 0.66 -17.27
C SER A 235 -2.80 -0.22 -18.06
N ASP A 236 -1.78 0.41 -18.65
CA ASP A 236 -0.75 -0.27 -19.42
C ASP A 236 0.37 -0.87 -18.52
N VAL A 237 0.27 -0.65 -17.21
CA VAL A 237 1.23 -1.22 -16.25
C VAL A 237 0.99 -2.72 -16.11
N ASP A 238 2.02 -3.48 -16.46
CA ASP A 238 1.99 -4.94 -16.29
C ASP A 238 2.25 -5.32 -14.82
N ILE A 239 1.27 -5.99 -14.23
CA ILE A 239 1.32 -6.51 -12.86
C ILE A 239 1.21 -8.04 -12.82
N SER A 240 1.23 -8.71 -13.97
CA SER A 240 1.01 -10.16 -14.07
C SER A 240 2.06 -10.99 -13.34
N ALA A 241 3.28 -10.50 -13.23
CA ALA A 241 4.36 -11.19 -12.52
C ALA A 241 4.06 -11.38 -11.02
N GLU A 242 3.41 -10.39 -10.40
CA GLU A 242 2.98 -10.48 -8.99
C GLU A 242 1.54 -10.98 -8.85
N HIS A 243 0.69 -10.78 -9.88
CA HIS A 243 -0.74 -11.06 -9.85
C HIS A 243 -1.15 -11.95 -11.03
N PRO A 244 -0.93 -13.27 -10.95
CA PRO A 244 -1.23 -14.19 -12.07
C PRO A 244 -2.72 -14.28 -12.42
N TYR A 245 -3.59 -13.80 -11.54
CA TYR A 245 -5.04 -13.78 -11.73
C TYR A 245 -5.57 -12.39 -12.13
N VAL A 246 -4.78 -11.70 -12.96
CA VAL A 246 -5.16 -10.43 -13.59
C VAL A 246 -5.69 -10.72 -14.99
N GLN A 247 -6.73 -9.99 -15.37
CA GLN A 247 -7.24 -9.90 -16.74
C GLN A 247 -7.00 -8.46 -17.24
N TYR A 248 -6.45 -8.32 -18.43
CA TYR A 248 -6.30 -7.01 -19.06
C TYR A 248 -7.57 -6.64 -19.83
N GLY A 249 -8.07 -5.45 -19.57
CA GLY A 249 -9.31 -4.96 -20.15
C GLY A 249 -10.58 -5.32 -19.38
N TYR A 250 -11.72 -4.84 -19.87
CA TYR A 250 -13.03 -5.11 -19.29
C TYR A 250 -13.47 -6.54 -19.67
N PRO A 251 -14.05 -7.32 -18.75
CA PRO A 251 -14.44 -8.70 -19.06
C PRO A 251 -15.55 -8.74 -20.11
N ASN A 252 -15.31 -9.46 -21.21
CA ASN A 252 -16.32 -9.69 -22.26
C ASN A 252 -17.19 -10.89 -21.91
N GLU A 253 -16.62 -11.88 -21.24
CA GLU A 253 -17.29 -13.10 -20.83
C GLU A 253 -17.02 -13.42 -19.36
N TYR A 254 -17.96 -14.10 -18.75
CA TYR A 254 -17.79 -14.61 -17.40
C TYR A 254 -16.95 -15.88 -17.41
N SER A 255 -15.96 -15.95 -16.51
CA SER A 255 -15.15 -17.13 -16.29
C SER A 255 -15.27 -17.63 -14.85
N ASP A 256 -15.43 -18.92 -14.66
CA ASP A 256 -15.42 -19.57 -13.34
C ASP A 256 -13.99 -19.89 -12.86
N THR A 257 -13.00 -19.79 -13.76
CA THR A 257 -11.57 -20.02 -13.47
C THR A 257 -10.78 -18.70 -13.59
N PRO A 258 -9.82 -18.45 -12.69
CA PRO A 258 -9.54 -19.17 -11.44
C PRO A 258 -10.70 -19.09 -10.45
N THR A 259 -10.82 -20.05 -9.55
CA THR A 259 -11.86 -20.00 -8.51
C THR A 259 -11.58 -18.85 -7.53
N PRO A 260 -12.61 -18.29 -6.87
CA PRO A 260 -12.39 -17.27 -5.83
C PRO A 260 -11.46 -17.72 -4.71
N LYS A 261 -11.46 -19.02 -4.38
CA LYS A 261 -10.59 -19.59 -3.36
C LYS A 261 -9.11 -19.58 -3.78
N GLU A 262 -8.83 -19.92 -5.03
CA GLU A 262 -7.45 -19.87 -5.57
C GLU A 262 -6.90 -18.44 -5.56
N VAL A 263 -7.70 -17.47 -6.00
CA VAL A 263 -7.31 -16.05 -5.98
C VAL A 263 -7.05 -15.56 -4.56
N ALA A 264 -7.96 -15.82 -3.64
CA ALA A 264 -7.83 -15.35 -2.25
C ALA A 264 -6.65 -16.01 -1.52
N GLU A 265 -6.44 -17.32 -1.72
CA GLU A 265 -5.34 -18.04 -1.08
C GLU A 265 -3.98 -17.59 -1.61
N TYR A 266 -3.85 -17.44 -2.93
CA TYR A 266 -2.63 -16.88 -3.52
C TYR A 266 -2.31 -15.50 -2.93
N THR A 267 -3.31 -14.64 -2.86
CA THR A 267 -3.15 -13.28 -2.34
C THR A 267 -2.76 -13.28 -0.87
N ARG A 268 -3.34 -14.17 -0.07
CA ARG A 268 -3.02 -14.31 1.35
C ARG A 268 -1.55 -14.69 1.56
N VAL A 269 -1.07 -15.65 0.78
CA VAL A 269 0.29 -16.18 0.91
C VAL A 269 1.35 -15.19 0.43
N ASN A 270 1.03 -14.39 -0.60
CA ASN A 270 2.04 -13.56 -1.28
C ASN A 270 1.92 -12.06 -0.99
N HIS A 271 0.74 -11.55 -0.58
CA HIS A 271 0.48 -10.12 -0.52
C HIS A 271 -0.10 -9.62 0.81
N SER A 272 -0.30 -10.49 1.82
CA SER A 272 -0.61 -10.02 3.16
C SER A 272 0.58 -9.29 3.79
N TRP A 273 0.34 -8.43 4.79
CA TRP A 273 1.46 -7.85 5.55
C TRP A 273 2.36 -8.90 6.18
N GLU A 274 1.80 -10.02 6.64
CA GLU A 274 2.59 -11.15 7.14
C GLU A 274 3.55 -11.72 6.08
N ALA A 275 3.12 -11.75 4.82
CA ALA A 275 3.95 -12.17 3.69
C ALA A 275 5.02 -11.12 3.33
N ARG A 276 4.80 -9.83 3.65
CA ARG A 276 5.78 -8.76 3.40
C ARG A 276 6.88 -8.67 4.45
N ILE A 277 6.67 -9.19 5.67
CA ILE A 277 7.69 -9.12 6.74
C ILE A 277 9.02 -9.77 6.34
N PRO A 278 9.08 -10.99 5.77
CA PRO A 278 10.34 -11.57 5.28
C PRO A 278 11.07 -10.65 4.31
N ARG A 279 10.32 -10.00 3.39
CA ARG A 279 10.91 -9.06 2.43
C ARG A 279 11.54 -7.83 3.10
N ILE A 280 10.92 -7.31 4.17
CA ILE A 280 11.49 -6.21 4.95
C ILE A 280 12.82 -6.65 5.59
N ILE A 281 12.90 -7.88 6.08
CA ILE A 281 14.12 -8.44 6.67
C ILE A 281 15.22 -8.61 5.61
N GLU A 282 14.90 -9.16 4.44
CA GLU A 282 15.83 -9.27 3.32
C GLU A 282 16.39 -7.90 2.89
N ILE A 283 15.53 -6.88 2.83
CA ILE A 283 15.95 -5.50 2.54
C ILE A 283 16.91 -5.00 3.62
N MET A 284 16.59 -5.24 4.89
CA MET A 284 17.46 -4.86 6.00
C MET A 284 18.85 -5.53 5.86
N GLU A 285 18.89 -6.85 5.64
CA GLU A 285 20.14 -7.61 5.48
C GLU A 285 20.97 -7.15 4.27
N LYS A 286 20.32 -6.83 3.17
CA LYS A 286 20.97 -6.34 1.94
C LYS A 286 21.62 -4.97 2.09
N HIS A 287 21.07 -4.09 2.95
CA HIS A 287 21.48 -2.69 3.09
C HIS A 287 22.16 -2.40 4.45
N SER A 288 22.49 -3.46 5.24
CA SER A 288 23.22 -3.35 6.52
C SER A 288 24.70 -3.08 6.37
#